data_97678b8dd21a9b043a4b7ddcbe0214da
#
_entry.id   97678b8dd21a9b043a4b7ddcbe0214da
#
_cell.length_a   1.000
_cell.length_b   1.000
_cell.length_c   1.000
_cell.angle_alpha   90.00
_cell.angle_beta   90.00
_cell.angle_gamma   90.00
#
_symmetry.space_group_name_H-M   'P 1'
#
loop_
_entity.id
_entity.type
_entity.pdbx_description
1 polymer ?
#
loop_
_entity_poly.entity_id
_entity_poly.type
_entity_poly.pdbx_seq_one_letter_code
_entity_poly.pdbx_strand_id
1 'polypeptide(L)'
;MSFCQYCTLKIKLLFYCSLCRNQFCSTNCLINHITKNHSKKIIKSKNYPLLNQNDVITKISSNNQGYIINMKPYILTKEEFNLFVILTINNSEYQIGSGAFSKVYLGKHIPTNELYAIKKIIKKEIKTKIDSIEIIKREIEFHSKLYHKNITHLIATYENEENIYIILEYSNRGDLYKLIKKKKLTEEKICFNYFIQVLNAVLFLHENNLIHRDIKPENILLNEKNEIKLCDFGCCAESGIGNRTTFCGTYEYMAPEILKESSYNNSVDVWSLGILLFELSHGYTPFNKKYNGKKNQDLVFKDMMKIILILKKI
;
A
#
# COMPACT_ATOMS: atom_id res chain seq x y z
N MET A 1 -22.36 23.12 -23.17
CA MET A 1 -22.49 23.43 -21.73
C MET A 1 -22.88 22.15 -21.02
N SER A 2 -22.13 21.76 -19.99
CA SER A 2 -22.39 20.51 -19.26
C SER A 2 -23.19 20.79 -17.98
N PHE A 3 -24.07 19.89 -17.62
CA PHE A 3 -24.89 19.96 -16.40
C PHE A 3 -24.53 18.83 -15.46
N CYS A 4 -24.56 19.08 -14.14
CA CYS A 4 -24.45 18.03 -13.14
C CYS A 4 -25.69 17.13 -13.18
N GLN A 5 -25.50 15.84 -13.35
CA GLN A 5 -26.60 14.87 -13.43
C GLN A 5 -27.27 14.57 -12.06
N TYR A 6 -26.70 15.07 -10.96
CA TYR A 6 -27.28 14.90 -9.64
C TYR A 6 -28.10 16.11 -9.17
N CYS A 7 -27.61 17.35 -9.40
CA CYS A 7 -28.24 18.57 -8.93
C CYS A 7 -28.65 19.54 -10.06
N THR A 8 -28.45 19.16 -11.33
CA THR A 8 -28.81 19.93 -12.54
C THR A 8 -28.16 21.30 -12.69
N LEU A 9 -27.17 21.65 -11.88
CA LEU A 9 -26.47 22.93 -11.95
C LEU A 9 -25.54 23.01 -13.17
N LYS A 10 -25.48 24.20 -13.81
CA LYS A 10 -24.46 24.51 -14.84
C LYS A 10 -23.08 24.58 -14.24
N ILE A 11 -22.06 23.95 -14.87
CA ILE A 11 -20.78 23.69 -14.26
C ILE A 11 -19.62 24.27 -15.08
N LYS A 12 -18.62 24.85 -14.37
CA LYS A 12 -17.31 25.20 -14.93
C LYS A 12 -16.26 24.09 -14.69
N LEU A 13 -16.39 23.28 -13.65
CA LEU A 13 -15.52 22.16 -13.33
C LEU A 13 -16.36 20.88 -13.25
N LEU A 14 -15.88 19.80 -13.85
CA LEU A 14 -16.62 18.54 -13.94
C LEU A 14 -15.87 17.43 -13.21
N PHE A 15 -16.59 16.73 -12.36
CA PHE A 15 -16.18 15.45 -11.76
C PHE A 15 -16.90 14.32 -12.50
N TYR A 16 -16.19 13.23 -12.77
CA TYR A 16 -16.73 12.09 -13.49
C TYR A 16 -16.83 10.86 -12.60
N CYS A 17 -17.96 10.18 -12.66
CA CYS A 17 -18.05 8.85 -12.09
C CYS A 17 -17.31 7.85 -13.00
N SER A 18 -16.27 7.21 -12.49
CA SER A 18 -15.49 6.22 -13.24
C SER A 18 -16.29 4.97 -13.65
N LEU A 19 -17.40 4.68 -12.95
CA LEU A 19 -18.24 3.50 -13.19
C LEU A 19 -19.29 3.70 -14.30
N CYS A 20 -19.82 4.92 -14.45
CA CYS A 20 -20.86 5.19 -15.46
C CYS A 20 -20.57 6.43 -16.32
N ARG A 21 -19.45 7.10 -16.12
CA ARG A 21 -19.01 8.32 -16.82
C ARG A 21 -19.93 9.53 -16.67
N ASN A 22 -20.85 9.52 -15.69
CA ASN A 22 -21.72 10.65 -15.41
C ASN A 22 -20.94 11.83 -14.82
N GLN A 23 -21.39 13.04 -15.10
CA GLN A 23 -20.73 14.29 -14.75
C GLN A 23 -21.36 14.94 -13.52
N PHE A 24 -20.55 15.47 -12.61
CA PHE A 24 -20.98 16.05 -11.33
C PHE A 24 -20.29 17.39 -11.06
N CYS A 25 -20.97 18.29 -10.35
CA CYS A 25 -20.46 19.63 -10.03
C CYS A 25 -19.47 19.67 -8.88
N SER A 26 -19.45 18.64 -8.03
CA SER A 26 -18.61 18.57 -6.85
C SER A 26 -18.34 17.12 -6.46
N THR A 27 -17.32 16.92 -5.62
CA THR A 27 -17.03 15.62 -5.01
C THR A 27 -18.20 15.10 -4.18
N ASN A 28 -18.93 15.97 -3.48
CA ASN A 28 -20.12 15.57 -2.71
C ASN A 28 -21.24 15.04 -3.62
N CYS A 29 -21.50 15.66 -4.76
CA CYS A 29 -22.45 15.14 -5.75
C CYS A 29 -22.03 13.80 -6.31
N LEU A 30 -20.73 13.62 -6.57
CA LEU A 30 -20.16 12.37 -7.04
C LEU A 30 -20.24 11.28 -5.96
N ILE A 31 -19.89 11.59 -4.69
CA ILE A 31 -20.01 10.66 -3.56
C ILE A 31 -21.45 10.20 -3.39
N ASN A 32 -22.41 11.15 -3.35
CA ASN A 32 -23.82 10.82 -3.22
C ASN A 32 -24.33 9.94 -4.36
N HIS A 33 -23.88 10.21 -5.59
CA HIS A 33 -24.23 9.38 -6.76
C HIS A 33 -23.66 7.96 -6.63
N ILE A 34 -22.39 7.83 -6.26
CA ILE A 34 -21.72 6.53 -6.06
C ILE A 34 -22.43 5.74 -4.96
N THR A 35 -22.71 6.39 -3.82
CA THR A 35 -23.40 5.77 -2.69
C THR A 35 -24.80 5.27 -3.07
N LYS A 36 -25.59 6.07 -3.80
CA LYS A 36 -26.96 5.70 -4.19
C LYS A 36 -27.04 4.68 -5.31
N ASN A 37 -26.16 4.83 -6.33
CA ASN A 37 -26.35 4.11 -7.61
C ASN A 37 -25.32 3.01 -7.83
N HIS A 38 -24.15 3.08 -7.19
CA HIS A 38 -23.04 2.17 -7.42
C HIS A 38 -22.58 1.40 -6.18
N SER A 39 -23.06 1.73 -4.98
CA SER A 39 -22.76 0.94 -3.78
C SER A 39 -23.00 -0.57 -4.03
N LYS A 40 -24.15 -0.93 -4.64
CA LYS A 40 -24.45 -2.32 -5.01
C LYS A 40 -23.60 -2.87 -6.17
N LYS A 41 -23.06 -2.00 -7.07
CA LYS A 41 -22.19 -2.40 -8.18
C LYS A 41 -20.73 -2.53 -7.74
N ILE A 42 -20.30 -1.67 -6.84
CA ILE A 42 -18.97 -1.79 -6.19
C ILE A 42 -18.92 -3.10 -5.42
N ILE A 43 -20.00 -3.43 -4.70
CA ILE A 43 -20.20 -4.69 -3.96
C ILE A 43 -20.23 -5.92 -4.90
N LYS A 44 -20.77 -5.77 -6.12
CA LYS A 44 -20.91 -6.87 -7.11
C LYS A 44 -19.81 -6.90 -8.18
N SER A 45 -18.83 -6.00 -8.16
CA SER A 45 -17.72 -6.10 -9.11
C SER A 45 -16.91 -7.36 -8.79
N LYS A 46 -16.46 -8.06 -9.83
CA LYS A 46 -15.70 -9.32 -9.70
C LYS A 46 -14.51 -9.25 -8.74
N ASN A 47 -14.05 -8.04 -8.38
CA ASN A 47 -12.88 -7.79 -7.56
C ASN A 47 -13.18 -7.59 -6.06
N TYR A 48 -14.47 -7.56 -5.63
CA TYR A 48 -14.84 -7.29 -4.24
C TYR A 48 -16.08 -8.10 -3.83
N PRO A 49 -15.96 -9.43 -3.67
CA PRO A 49 -17.08 -10.28 -3.29
C PRO A 49 -17.61 -10.05 -1.87
N LEU A 50 -16.93 -9.24 -1.05
CA LEU A 50 -17.13 -9.18 0.40
C LEU A 50 -17.50 -7.79 0.96
N LEU A 51 -17.80 -6.79 0.13
CA LEU A 51 -18.26 -5.49 0.63
C LEU A 51 -19.72 -5.56 1.13
N ASN A 52 -19.95 -5.11 2.36
CA ASN A 52 -21.28 -5.07 2.97
C ASN A 52 -22.14 -3.91 2.43
N GLN A 53 -23.49 -4.05 2.52
CA GLN A 53 -24.44 -3.05 2.02
C GLN A 53 -24.39 -1.68 2.74
N ASN A 54 -23.66 -1.59 3.86
CA ASN A 54 -23.55 -0.41 4.72
C ASN A 54 -22.25 0.37 4.55
N ASP A 55 -21.39 -0.03 3.59
CA ASP A 55 -20.11 0.63 3.38
C ASP A 55 -20.30 1.99 2.71
N VAL A 56 -19.88 3.04 3.41
CA VAL A 56 -20.01 4.43 2.94
C VAL A 56 -18.66 4.94 2.50
N ILE A 57 -18.56 5.37 1.24
CA ILE A 57 -17.38 6.10 0.75
C ILE A 57 -17.37 7.46 1.44
N THR A 58 -16.32 7.74 2.23
CA THR A 58 -16.21 8.95 3.02
C THR A 58 -15.35 10.03 2.36
N LYS A 59 -14.40 9.62 1.51
CA LYS A 59 -13.49 10.54 0.83
C LYS A 59 -13.03 9.96 -0.51
N ILE A 60 -12.95 10.81 -1.54
CA ILE A 60 -12.37 10.48 -2.84
C ILE A 60 -11.06 11.27 -2.99
N SER A 61 -10.01 10.64 -3.53
CA SER A 61 -8.73 11.31 -3.79
C SER A 61 -8.87 12.43 -4.81
N SER A 62 -8.00 13.43 -4.75
CA SER A 62 -7.99 14.58 -5.66
C SER A 62 -7.88 14.20 -7.14
N ASN A 63 -7.20 13.09 -7.44
CA ASN A 63 -7.03 12.57 -8.79
C ASN A 63 -8.05 11.49 -9.19
N ASN A 64 -9.09 11.25 -8.38
CA ASN A 64 -10.13 10.22 -8.59
C ASN A 64 -9.59 8.78 -8.75
N GLN A 65 -8.39 8.49 -8.26
CA GLN A 65 -7.76 7.17 -8.36
C GLN A 65 -7.98 6.29 -7.12
N GLY A 66 -8.52 6.87 -6.05
CA GLY A 66 -8.79 6.18 -4.81
C GLY A 66 -9.88 6.84 -3.98
N TYR A 67 -10.35 6.12 -2.98
CA TYR A 67 -11.33 6.59 -2.02
C TYR A 67 -11.15 5.89 -0.67
N ILE A 68 -11.56 6.56 0.40
CA ILE A 68 -11.66 5.98 1.73
C ILE A 68 -13.06 5.44 1.92
N ILE A 69 -13.14 4.22 2.41
CA ILE A 69 -14.40 3.58 2.81
C ILE A 69 -14.44 3.57 4.34
N ASN A 70 -15.55 4.03 4.92
CA ASN A 70 -15.75 3.89 6.36
C ASN A 70 -16.24 2.47 6.66
N MET A 71 -15.31 1.52 6.62
CA MET A 71 -15.55 0.11 6.88
C MET A 71 -14.78 -0.36 8.10
N LYS A 72 -15.36 -1.31 8.81
CA LYS A 72 -14.57 -2.23 9.62
C LYS A 72 -13.98 -3.30 8.68
N PRO A 73 -12.76 -3.79 8.96
CA PRO A 73 -12.21 -4.91 8.21
C PRO A 73 -13.22 -6.06 8.15
N TYR A 74 -13.43 -6.66 6.97
CA TYR A 74 -14.29 -7.83 6.87
C TYR A 74 -13.61 -9.01 7.56
N ILE A 75 -14.26 -9.54 8.59
CA ILE A 75 -13.75 -10.66 9.38
C ILE A 75 -14.50 -11.91 8.93
N LEU A 76 -13.76 -12.86 8.33
CA LEU A 76 -14.31 -14.13 7.87
C LEU A 76 -14.72 -15.01 9.07
N THR A 77 -15.82 -15.72 8.93
CA THR A 77 -16.10 -16.89 9.76
C THR A 77 -15.13 -18.02 9.41
N LYS A 78 -15.09 -19.08 10.24
CA LYS A 78 -14.27 -20.27 9.97
C LYS A 78 -14.69 -20.95 8.66
N GLU A 79 -15.99 -21.03 8.41
CA GLU A 79 -16.59 -21.63 7.21
C GLU A 79 -16.19 -20.86 5.96
N GLU A 80 -16.26 -19.53 5.99
CA GLU A 80 -15.83 -18.66 4.89
C GLU A 80 -14.32 -18.74 4.65
N PHE A 81 -13.52 -18.77 5.73
CA PHE A 81 -12.07 -18.90 5.60
C PHE A 81 -11.67 -20.25 4.98
N ASN A 82 -12.39 -21.34 5.28
CA ASN A 82 -12.14 -22.67 4.70
C ASN A 82 -12.35 -22.70 3.17
N LEU A 83 -13.00 -21.69 2.59
CA LEU A 83 -13.11 -21.53 1.14
C LEU A 83 -11.82 -21.00 0.49
N PHE A 84 -10.87 -20.52 1.30
CA PHE A 84 -9.55 -20.11 0.84
C PHE A 84 -8.54 -21.23 1.12
N VAL A 85 -7.95 -21.76 0.07
CA VAL A 85 -6.95 -22.84 0.17
C VAL A 85 -5.57 -22.29 -0.17
N ILE A 86 -4.60 -22.47 0.71
CA ILE A 86 -3.20 -22.21 0.40
C ILE A 86 -2.73 -23.26 -0.60
N LEU A 87 -2.19 -22.81 -1.72
CA LEU A 87 -1.67 -23.70 -2.76
C LEU A 87 -0.38 -24.36 -2.30
N THR A 88 -0.14 -25.59 -2.76
CA THR A 88 1.08 -26.35 -2.45
C THR A 88 1.87 -26.65 -3.71
N ILE A 89 3.20 -26.65 -3.57
CA ILE A 89 4.15 -27.15 -4.58
C ILE A 89 5.04 -28.18 -3.88
N ASN A 90 5.16 -29.37 -4.46
CA ASN A 90 5.93 -30.48 -3.88
C ASN A 90 5.58 -30.77 -2.42
N ASN A 91 4.27 -30.81 -2.11
CA ASN A 91 3.72 -31.04 -0.77
C ASN A 91 4.06 -29.96 0.28
N SER A 92 4.58 -28.81 -0.14
CA SER A 92 4.86 -27.67 0.74
C SER A 92 3.97 -26.48 0.37
N GLU A 93 3.53 -25.70 1.36
CA GLU A 93 2.76 -24.47 1.14
C GLU A 93 3.56 -23.51 0.22
N TYR A 94 2.92 -22.99 -0.84
CA TYR A 94 3.57 -22.13 -1.80
C TYR A 94 3.77 -20.72 -1.23
N GLN A 95 4.92 -20.54 -0.59
CA GLN A 95 5.32 -19.25 -0.02
C GLN A 95 5.80 -18.30 -1.13
N ILE A 96 5.20 -17.12 -1.20
CA ILE A 96 5.52 -16.07 -2.17
C ILE A 96 6.26 -14.87 -1.54
N GLY A 97 6.27 -14.79 -0.20
CA GLY A 97 6.95 -13.73 0.55
C GLY A 97 7.12 -14.06 2.02
N SER A 98 7.94 -13.26 2.71
CA SER A 98 8.13 -13.35 4.16
C SER A 98 8.41 -11.98 4.75
N GLY A 99 7.89 -11.72 5.95
CA GLY A 99 8.21 -10.59 6.81
C GLY A 99 8.80 -11.06 8.13
N ALA A 100 9.09 -10.13 9.04
CA ALA A 100 9.72 -10.42 10.33
C ALA A 100 8.93 -11.42 11.20
N PHE A 101 7.59 -11.34 11.17
CA PHE A 101 6.67 -12.19 11.96
C PHE A 101 5.56 -12.81 11.10
N SER A 102 5.73 -12.80 9.78
CA SER A 102 4.70 -13.25 8.86
C SER A 102 5.28 -13.98 7.67
N LYS A 103 4.48 -14.89 7.12
CA LYS A 103 4.73 -15.55 5.84
C LYS A 103 3.56 -15.26 4.91
N VAL A 104 3.85 -15.03 3.64
CA VAL A 104 2.84 -14.77 2.62
C VAL A 104 2.79 -15.96 1.68
N TYR A 105 1.61 -16.51 1.50
CA TYR A 105 1.35 -17.67 0.67
C TYR A 105 0.46 -17.34 -0.50
N LEU A 106 0.59 -18.08 -1.59
CA LEU A 106 -0.38 -18.04 -2.68
C LEU A 106 -1.59 -18.88 -2.28
N GLY A 107 -2.74 -18.24 -2.22
CA GLY A 107 -4.01 -18.87 -1.92
C GLY A 107 -4.99 -18.78 -3.08
N LYS A 108 -6.01 -19.62 -3.03
CA LYS A 108 -7.09 -19.69 -4.01
C LYS A 108 -8.43 -19.74 -3.32
N HIS A 109 -9.36 -18.92 -3.73
CA HIS A 109 -10.76 -18.98 -3.31
C HIS A 109 -11.50 -20.01 -4.18
N ILE A 110 -11.96 -21.10 -3.55
CA ILE A 110 -12.54 -22.25 -4.27
C ILE A 110 -13.75 -21.86 -5.14
N PRO A 111 -14.76 -21.09 -4.61
CA PRO A 111 -15.96 -20.78 -5.38
C PRO A 111 -15.73 -19.92 -6.62
N THR A 112 -14.76 -18.98 -6.55
CA THR A 112 -14.51 -18.02 -7.66
C THR A 112 -13.31 -18.43 -8.52
N ASN A 113 -12.51 -19.39 -8.05
CA ASN A 113 -11.24 -19.79 -8.66
C ASN A 113 -10.18 -18.68 -8.75
N GLU A 114 -10.37 -17.59 -8.03
CA GLU A 114 -9.47 -16.44 -8.00
C GLU A 114 -8.29 -16.67 -7.05
N LEU A 115 -7.14 -16.05 -7.38
CA LEU A 115 -5.92 -16.14 -6.59
C LEU A 115 -5.77 -14.94 -5.66
N TYR A 116 -5.28 -15.20 -4.44
CA TYR A 116 -5.06 -14.21 -3.39
C TYR A 116 -3.69 -14.39 -2.74
N ALA A 117 -3.16 -13.32 -2.16
CA ALA A 117 -2.02 -13.42 -1.26
C ALA A 117 -2.54 -13.56 0.18
N ILE A 118 -2.13 -14.60 0.88
CA ILE A 118 -2.54 -14.88 2.27
C ILE A 118 -1.35 -14.61 3.18
N LYS A 119 -1.36 -13.48 3.89
CA LYS A 119 -0.36 -13.13 4.90
C LYS A 119 -0.76 -13.80 6.21
N LYS A 120 0.00 -14.80 6.63
CA LYS A 120 -0.16 -15.55 7.89
C LYS A 120 0.81 -15.02 8.92
N ILE A 121 0.28 -14.60 10.05
CA ILE A 121 1.02 -14.06 11.19
C ILE A 121 0.86 -15.02 12.36
N ILE A 122 1.97 -15.50 12.92
CA ILE A 122 1.98 -16.50 14.00
C ILE A 122 1.99 -15.76 15.33
N LYS A 123 0.91 -15.88 16.11
CA LYS A 123 0.74 -15.15 17.38
C LYS A 123 1.83 -15.48 18.42
N LYS A 124 2.33 -16.71 18.43
CA LYS A 124 3.41 -17.12 19.34
C LYS A 124 4.72 -16.35 19.10
N GLU A 125 5.01 -16.00 17.84
CA GLU A 125 6.23 -15.26 17.47
C GLU A 125 6.13 -13.78 17.88
N ILE A 126 4.91 -13.28 18.11
CA ILE A 126 4.63 -11.88 18.48
C ILE A 126 4.60 -11.69 20.00
N LYS A 127 4.26 -12.74 20.76
CA LYS A 127 3.98 -12.70 22.23
C LYS A 127 5.10 -12.10 23.10
N THR A 128 6.29 -11.87 22.57
CA THR A 128 7.40 -11.23 23.30
C THR A 128 7.30 -9.71 23.38
N LYS A 129 6.35 -9.06 22.67
CA LYS A 129 6.12 -7.61 22.70
C LYS A 129 4.61 -7.33 22.72
N ILE A 130 4.10 -6.93 23.89
CA ILE A 130 2.68 -6.63 24.14
C ILE A 130 2.10 -5.67 23.09
N ASP A 131 2.91 -4.73 22.61
CA ASP A 131 2.47 -3.72 21.63
C ASP A 131 2.32 -4.25 20.19
N SER A 132 2.80 -5.46 19.88
CA SER A 132 2.92 -5.93 18.49
C SER A 132 1.57 -6.39 17.89
N ILE A 133 0.64 -6.92 18.70
CA ILE A 133 -0.72 -7.29 18.24
C ILE A 133 -1.52 -6.03 17.92
N GLU A 134 -1.37 -4.98 18.73
CA GLU A 134 -2.02 -3.70 18.50
C GLU A 134 -1.54 -3.04 17.20
N ILE A 135 -0.25 -3.16 16.89
CA ILE A 135 0.33 -2.68 15.61
C ILE A 135 -0.33 -3.40 14.43
N ILE A 136 -0.49 -4.72 14.50
CA ILE A 136 -1.15 -5.51 13.45
C ILE A 136 -2.62 -5.10 13.30
N LYS A 137 -3.34 -4.93 14.40
CA LYS A 137 -4.74 -4.48 14.35
C LYS A 137 -4.87 -3.10 13.72
N ARG A 138 -3.95 -2.17 14.01
CA ARG A 138 -3.89 -0.86 13.36
C ARG A 138 -3.56 -0.96 11.87
N GLU A 139 -2.57 -1.82 11.49
CA GLU A 139 -2.28 -2.10 10.07
C GLU A 139 -3.55 -2.53 9.33
N ILE A 140 -4.28 -3.50 9.89
CA ILE A 140 -5.53 -4.00 9.33
C ILE A 140 -6.58 -2.89 9.25
N GLU A 141 -6.74 -2.10 10.31
CA GLU A 141 -7.72 -1.01 10.36
C GLU A 141 -7.45 0.07 9.31
N PHE A 142 -6.19 0.52 9.17
CA PHE A 142 -5.84 1.51 8.16
C PHE A 142 -5.99 0.94 6.75
N HIS A 143 -5.41 -0.24 6.51
CA HIS A 143 -5.38 -0.86 5.21
C HIS A 143 -6.78 -1.19 4.66
N SER A 144 -7.68 -1.66 5.52
CA SER A 144 -9.06 -2.01 5.13
C SER A 144 -9.88 -0.83 4.59
N LYS A 145 -9.53 0.39 4.97
CA LYS A 145 -10.20 1.62 4.54
C LYS A 145 -9.68 2.17 3.20
N LEU A 146 -8.49 1.72 2.76
CA LEU A 146 -7.80 2.27 1.61
C LEU A 146 -8.23 1.57 0.32
N TYR A 147 -8.84 2.32 -0.57
CA TYR A 147 -9.14 1.86 -1.92
C TYR A 147 -8.46 2.76 -2.95
N HIS A 148 -7.39 2.27 -3.58
CA HIS A 148 -6.67 3.00 -4.62
C HIS A 148 -6.10 2.02 -5.64
N LYS A 149 -6.12 2.38 -6.94
CA LYS A 149 -5.67 1.49 -8.01
C LYS A 149 -4.23 1.01 -7.86
N ASN A 150 -3.37 1.84 -7.22
CA ASN A 150 -1.95 1.56 -7.01
C ASN A 150 -1.63 1.17 -5.56
N ILE A 151 -2.61 0.73 -4.78
CA ILE A 151 -2.45 0.14 -3.45
C ILE A 151 -3.00 -1.29 -3.50
N THR A 152 -2.30 -2.24 -2.89
CA THR A 152 -2.78 -3.61 -2.71
C THR A 152 -4.02 -3.59 -1.84
N HIS A 153 -5.13 -4.21 -2.27
CA HIS A 153 -6.35 -4.23 -1.49
C HIS A 153 -6.31 -5.29 -0.40
N LEU A 154 -6.79 -4.92 0.78
CA LEU A 154 -7.13 -5.86 1.83
C LEU A 154 -8.56 -6.35 1.57
N ILE A 155 -8.72 -7.65 1.33
CA ILE A 155 -10.00 -8.28 1.00
C ILE A 155 -10.75 -8.66 2.27
N ALA A 156 -10.09 -9.39 3.18
CA ALA A 156 -10.67 -9.89 4.41
C ALA A 156 -9.59 -10.28 5.41
N THR A 157 -10.01 -10.55 6.63
CA THR A 157 -9.17 -11.10 7.69
C THR A 157 -9.84 -12.31 8.33
N TYR A 158 -9.03 -13.21 8.88
CA TYR A 158 -9.47 -14.30 9.72
C TYR A 158 -8.51 -14.46 10.89
N GLU A 159 -9.03 -14.76 12.05
CA GLU A 159 -8.24 -14.97 13.26
C GLU A 159 -8.69 -16.25 13.97
N ASN A 160 -7.72 -17.07 14.36
CA ASN A 160 -7.92 -18.19 15.26
C ASN A 160 -6.99 -18.09 16.47
N GLU A 161 -6.93 -19.12 17.32
CA GLU A 161 -6.11 -19.11 18.54
C GLU A 161 -4.61 -18.92 18.26
N GLU A 162 -4.10 -19.46 17.14
CA GLU A 162 -2.67 -19.50 16.83
C GLU A 162 -2.23 -18.41 15.86
N ASN A 163 -3.09 -18.02 14.91
CA ASN A 163 -2.70 -17.20 13.77
C ASN A 163 -3.70 -16.07 13.47
N ILE A 164 -3.18 -15.00 12.86
CA ILE A 164 -3.97 -13.99 12.17
C ILE A 164 -3.69 -14.14 10.67
N TYR A 165 -4.73 -14.17 9.85
CA TYR A 165 -4.64 -14.25 8.40
C TYR A 165 -5.19 -12.96 7.79
N ILE A 166 -4.44 -12.37 6.87
CA ILE A 166 -4.84 -11.20 6.09
C ILE A 166 -4.91 -11.64 4.63
N ILE A 167 -6.09 -11.58 4.04
CA ILE A 167 -6.34 -11.93 2.63
C ILE A 167 -6.17 -10.67 1.80
N LEU A 168 -5.24 -10.68 0.86
CA LEU A 168 -4.85 -9.54 0.05
C LEU A 168 -5.02 -9.85 -1.44
N GLU A 169 -5.20 -8.78 -2.23
CA GLU A 169 -5.07 -8.83 -3.69
C GLU A 169 -3.72 -9.44 -4.09
N TYR A 170 -3.74 -10.38 -5.04
CA TYR A 170 -2.52 -11.01 -5.53
C TYR A 170 -1.95 -10.29 -6.75
N SER A 171 -0.67 -9.96 -6.70
CA SER A 171 0.10 -9.38 -7.79
C SER A 171 1.06 -10.43 -8.36
N ASN A 172 0.77 -10.93 -9.57
CA ASN A 172 1.39 -12.13 -10.13
C ASN A 172 2.77 -11.90 -10.79
N ARG A 173 3.24 -10.65 -10.92
CA ARG A 173 4.53 -10.33 -11.55
C ARG A 173 5.66 -10.07 -10.55
N GLY A 174 5.37 -10.26 -9.24
CA GLY A 174 6.34 -10.06 -8.16
C GLY A 174 6.61 -8.60 -7.85
N ASP A 175 7.74 -8.34 -7.22
CA ASP A 175 8.14 -7.03 -6.72
C ASP A 175 9.09 -6.30 -7.69
N LEU A 176 9.15 -4.98 -7.55
CA LEU A 176 9.97 -4.10 -8.35
C LEU A 176 11.47 -4.32 -8.11
N TYR A 177 11.85 -4.74 -6.89
CA TYR A 177 13.24 -5.07 -6.56
C TYR A 177 13.79 -6.18 -7.46
N LYS A 178 13.02 -7.27 -7.65
CA LYS A 178 13.43 -8.36 -8.55
C LYS A 178 13.60 -7.92 -9.99
N LEU A 179 12.79 -6.95 -10.46
CA LEU A 179 12.94 -6.40 -11.82
C LEU A 179 14.21 -5.56 -11.94
N ILE A 180 14.50 -4.71 -10.95
CA ILE A 180 15.74 -3.91 -10.91
C ILE A 180 16.96 -4.83 -10.90
N LYS A 181 17.00 -5.82 -10.01
CA LYS A 181 18.16 -6.75 -9.89
C LYS A 181 18.37 -7.60 -11.14
N LYS A 182 17.33 -7.97 -11.86
CA LYS A 182 17.42 -8.69 -13.12
C LYS A 182 17.78 -7.78 -14.31
N LYS A 183 18.05 -6.49 -14.09
CA LYS A 183 18.29 -5.47 -15.14
C LYS A 183 17.19 -5.46 -16.21
N LYS A 184 15.95 -5.76 -15.82
CA LYS A 184 14.80 -5.77 -16.73
C LYS A 184 14.15 -4.39 -16.88
N LEU A 185 14.56 -3.42 -16.06
CA LEU A 185 14.15 -2.02 -16.13
C LEU A 185 15.28 -1.23 -16.81
N THR A 186 15.27 -1.17 -18.13
CA THR A 186 16.27 -0.47 -18.95
C THR A 186 15.68 0.77 -19.64
N GLU A 187 14.37 0.84 -19.72
CA GLU A 187 13.68 1.97 -20.39
C GLU A 187 13.28 3.02 -19.36
N GLU A 188 13.83 4.22 -19.49
CA GLU A 188 13.54 5.37 -18.62
C GLU A 188 12.04 5.67 -18.55
N LYS A 189 11.33 5.57 -19.68
CA LYS A 189 9.88 5.78 -19.75
C LYS A 189 9.09 4.81 -18.88
N ILE A 190 9.51 3.55 -18.79
CA ILE A 190 8.87 2.53 -17.95
C ILE A 190 9.14 2.83 -16.47
N CYS A 191 10.40 3.15 -16.13
CA CYS A 191 10.79 3.54 -14.77
C CYS A 191 9.99 4.76 -14.30
N PHE A 192 9.89 5.79 -15.15
CA PHE A 192 9.11 6.99 -14.85
C PHE A 192 7.62 6.69 -14.66
N ASN A 193 7.03 5.83 -15.52
CA ASN A 193 5.62 5.43 -15.38
C ASN A 193 5.36 4.69 -14.05
N TYR A 194 6.24 3.80 -13.63
CA TYR A 194 6.12 3.14 -12.33
C TYR A 194 6.26 4.12 -11.18
N PHE A 195 7.23 5.03 -11.26
CA PHE A 195 7.43 6.08 -10.25
C PHE A 195 6.19 6.96 -10.08
N ILE A 196 5.58 7.43 -11.17
CA ILE A 196 4.35 8.23 -11.11
C ILE A 196 3.19 7.46 -10.45
N GLN A 197 3.08 6.17 -10.69
CA GLN A 197 2.05 5.37 -10.04
C GLN A 197 2.30 5.22 -8.53
N VAL A 198 3.57 5.06 -8.10
CA VAL A 198 3.93 5.06 -6.66
C VAL A 198 3.63 6.42 -6.04
N LEU A 199 4.02 7.50 -6.73
CA LEU A 199 3.75 8.87 -6.28
C LEU A 199 2.24 9.10 -6.06
N ASN A 200 1.38 8.62 -6.97
CA ASN A 200 -0.08 8.72 -6.82
C ASN A 200 -0.60 7.95 -5.61
N ALA A 201 -0.05 6.76 -5.33
CA ALA A 201 -0.42 5.99 -4.13
C ALA A 201 -0.01 6.72 -2.84
N VAL A 202 1.21 7.27 -2.80
CA VAL A 202 1.72 8.00 -1.63
C VAL A 202 0.95 9.32 -1.43
N LEU A 203 0.65 10.05 -2.51
CA LEU A 203 -0.17 11.26 -2.45
C LEU A 203 -1.54 10.95 -1.84
N PHE A 204 -2.19 9.86 -2.28
CA PHE A 204 -3.46 9.41 -1.71
C PHE A 204 -3.36 9.11 -0.21
N LEU A 205 -2.28 8.47 0.26
CA LEU A 205 -2.04 8.25 1.69
C LEU A 205 -1.93 9.59 2.44
N HIS A 206 -1.10 10.52 1.93
CA HIS A 206 -0.86 11.83 2.55
C HIS A 206 -2.13 12.69 2.62
N GLU A 207 -2.95 12.69 1.57
CA GLU A 207 -4.27 13.35 1.55
C GLU A 207 -5.22 12.79 2.63
N ASN A 208 -4.97 11.57 3.10
CA ASN A 208 -5.73 10.90 4.15
C ASN A 208 -4.99 10.87 5.49
N ASN A 209 -3.99 11.76 5.66
CA ASN A 209 -3.19 11.88 6.87
C ASN A 209 -2.46 10.59 7.26
N LEU A 210 -2.08 9.76 6.30
CA LEU A 210 -1.31 8.54 6.51
C LEU A 210 0.09 8.68 5.94
N ILE A 211 1.07 8.10 6.64
CA ILE A 211 2.48 8.05 6.25
C ILE A 211 2.85 6.58 6.12
N HIS A 212 3.44 6.17 4.98
CA HIS A 212 3.79 4.77 4.73
C HIS A 212 5.03 4.32 5.51
N ARG A 213 6.11 5.12 5.49
CA ARG A 213 7.39 4.98 6.20
C ARG A 213 8.30 3.82 5.76
N ASP A 214 7.88 2.96 4.83
CA ASP A 214 8.72 1.88 4.28
C ASP A 214 8.56 1.75 2.75
N ILE A 215 8.68 2.91 2.05
CA ILE A 215 8.64 2.94 0.58
C ILE A 215 9.98 2.43 0.06
N LYS A 216 9.95 1.27 -0.64
CA LYS A 216 11.10 0.61 -1.26
C LYS A 216 10.63 -0.35 -2.36
N PRO A 217 11.50 -0.77 -3.29
CA PRO A 217 11.11 -1.65 -4.40
C PRO A 217 10.51 -3.00 -3.99
N GLU A 218 10.89 -3.53 -2.82
CA GLU A 218 10.34 -4.78 -2.28
C GLU A 218 8.86 -4.66 -1.92
N ASN A 219 8.41 -3.45 -1.53
CA ASN A 219 7.04 -3.14 -1.16
C ASN A 219 6.21 -2.60 -2.32
N ILE A 220 6.72 -2.68 -3.56
CA ILE A 220 6.05 -2.26 -4.78
C ILE A 220 5.88 -3.49 -5.67
N LEU A 221 4.67 -4.03 -5.70
CA LEU A 221 4.33 -5.21 -6.49
C LEU A 221 3.84 -4.81 -7.88
N LEU A 222 3.82 -5.75 -8.81
CA LEU A 222 3.30 -5.59 -10.16
C LEU A 222 2.21 -6.62 -10.46
N ASN A 223 1.08 -6.13 -10.96
CA ASN A 223 0.01 -7.00 -11.44
C ASN A 223 0.22 -7.41 -12.91
N GLU A 224 -0.67 -8.23 -13.44
CA GLU A 224 -0.62 -8.71 -14.83
C GLU A 224 -0.66 -7.59 -15.89
N LYS A 225 -1.26 -6.43 -15.56
CA LYS A 225 -1.38 -5.25 -16.44
C LYS A 225 -0.17 -4.31 -16.35
N ASN A 226 0.90 -4.69 -15.65
CA ASN A 226 2.04 -3.81 -15.34
C ASN A 226 1.66 -2.55 -14.53
N GLU A 227 0.59 -2.60 -13.76
CA GLU A 227 0.28 -1.56 -12.80
C GLU A 227 0.96 -1.89 -11.48
N ILE A 228 1.52 -0.85 -10.82
CA ILE A 228 2.11 -1.05 -9.49
C ILE A 228 1.04 -1.16 -8.42
N LYS A 229 1.37 -1.90 -7.38
CA LYS A 229 0.58 -2.07 -6.15
C LYS A 229 1.49 -1.88 -4.94
N LEU A 230 1.38 -0.71 -4.28
CA LEU A 230 2.08 -0.45 -3.02
C LEU A 230 1.48 -1.35 -1.93
N CYS A 231 2.33 -2.05 -1.20
CA CYS A 231 1.92 -3.03 -0.18
C CYS A 231 2.73 -2.83 1.11
N ASP A 232 2.39 -3.62 2.12
CA ASP A 232 3.01 -3.67 3.46
C ASP A 232 2.84 -2.36 4.27
N PHE A 233 1.69 -2.27 4.93
CA PHE A 233 1.30 -1.14 5.79
C PHE A 233 1.71 -1.32 7.26
N GLY A 234 2.56 -2.32 7.58
CA GLY A 234 3.03 -2.60 8.94
C GLY A 234 3.78 -1.45 9.60
N CYS A 235 4.36 -0.56 8.80
CA CYS A 235 4.97 0.68 9.25
C CYS A 235 4.05 1.90 9.17
N CYS A 236 2.85 1.79 8.62
CA CYS A 236 1.95 2.91 8.38
C CYS A 236 1.55 3.62 9.69
N ALA A 237 1.38 4.94 9.62
CA ALA A 237 0.99 5.75 10.75
C ALA A 237 0.23 6.99 10.34
N GLU A 238 -0.62 7.53 11.25
CA GLU A 238 -1.29 8.81 11.03
C GLU A 238 -0.31 9.98 11.13
N SER A 239 -0.44 10.96 10.25
CA SER A 239 0.29 12.22 10.30
C SER A 239 -0.29 13.12 11.40
N GLY A 240 0.56 13.79 12.18
CA GLY A 240 0.13 14.84 13.10
C GLY A 240 -0.25 14.41 14.52
N ILE A 241 -0.20 13.14 14.87
CA ILE A 241 -0.42 12.68 16.24
C ILE A 241 0.92 12.56 16.98
N GLY A 242 1.31 13.64 17.69
CA GLY A 242 2.47 13.69 18.58
C GLY A 242 3.83 13.69 17.87
N ASN A 243 4.90 13.94 18.64
CA ASN A 243 6.28 13.75 18.17
C ASN A 243 6.55 12.25 17.98
N ARG A 244 6.51 11.78 16.73
CA ARG A 244 6.79 10.39 16.42
C ARG A 244 8.30 10.16 16.40
N THR A 245 8.76 9.23 17.20
CA THR A 245 10.16 8.78 17.27
C THR A 245 10.28 7.30 16.92
N THR A 246 9.19 6.66 16.44
CA THR A 246 9.20 5.21 16.16
C THR A 246 10.14 4.89 15.01
N PHE A 247 11.17 4.12 15.29
CA PHE A 247 12.13 3.63 14.31
C PHE A 247 11.51 2.50 13.48
N CYS A 248 11.27 2.73 12.19
CA CYS A 248 10.65 1.78 11.28
C CYS A 248 11.11 2.03 9.84
N GLY A 249 11.24 0.97 9.04
CA GLY A 249 11.61 1.05 7.63
C GLY A 249 12.98 0.42 7.34
N THR A 250 13.44 0.59 6.12
CA THR A 250 14.71 0.07 5.61
C THR A 250 15.75 1.17 5.55
N TYR A 251 16.88 1.01 6.23
CA TYR A 251 17.93 2.03 6.44
C TYR A 251 18.31 2.84 5.20
N GLU A 252 18.45 2.20 4.04
CA GLU A 252 18.85 2.86 2.80
C GLU A 252 17.82 3.85 2.27
N TYR A 253 16.56 3.71 2.69
CA TYR A 253 15.41 4.54 2.29
C TYR A 253 14.95 5.49 3.40
N MET A 254 15.44 5.30 4.63
CA MET A 254 15.03 6.13 5.77
C MET A 254 15.50 7.56 5.62
N ALA A 255 14.60 8.49 5.93
CA ALA A 255 14.94 9.90 6.02
C ALA A 255 15.90 10.19 7.19
N PRO A 256 16.77 11.21 7.07
CA PRO A 256 17.75 11.54 8.11
C PRO A 256 17.13 11.84 9.48
N GLU A 257 15.92 12.42 9.50
CA GLU A 257 15.18 12.70 10.73
C GLU A 257 14.72 11.44 11.46
N ILE A 258 14.40 10.34 10.73
CA ILE A 258 14.10 9.04 11.35
C ILE A 258 15.36 8.46 11.98
N LEU A 259 16.50 8.53 11.27
CA LEU A 259 17.78 8.02 11.76
C LEU A 259 18.32 8.80 12.97
N LYS A 260 17.90 10.06 13.14
CA LYS A 260 18.21 10.92 14.31
C LYS A 260 17.22 10.76 15.45
N GLU A 261 16.23 9.88 15.32
CA GLU A 261 15.14 9.74 16.30
C GLU A 261 14.42 11.07 16.58
N SER A 262 14.46 11.99 15.61
CA SER A 262 13.78 13.29 15.69
C SER A 262 12.31 13.15 15.35
N SER A 263 11.51 14.16 15.70
CA SER A 263 10.13 14.23 15.24
C SER A 263 10.05 14.38 13.72
N TYR A 264 9.12 13.67 13.09
CA TYR A 264 8.95 13.67 11.64
C TYR A 264 7.48 13.70 11.21
N ASN A 265 7.24 14.05 9.97
CA ASN A 265 5.94 14.11 9.31
C ASN A 265 5.96 13.30 8.00
N ASN A 266 5.03 13.56 7.09
CA ASN A 266 4.94 12.89 5.79
C ASN A 266 6.11 13.16 4.83
N SER A 267 7.00 14.12 5.13
CA SER A 267 8.20 14.39 4.32
C SER A 267 9.17 13.20 4.25
N VAL A 268 9.10 12.27 5.23
CA VAL A 268 9.92 11.06 5.22
C VAL A 268 9.60 10.14 4.04
N ASP A 269 8.34 10.08 3.61
CA ASP A 269 7.96 9.35 2.39
C ASP A 269 8.49 10.04 1.14
N VAL A 270 8.54 11.40 1.13
CA VAL A 270 9.11 12.15 0.01
C VAL A 270 10.61 11.87 -0.14
N TRP A 271 11.33 11.76 0.96
CA TRP A 271 12.72 11.31 0.96
C TRP A 271 12.85 9.92 0.35
N SER A 272 12.08 8.95 0.82
CA SER A 272 12.09 7.56 0.32
C SER A 272 11.76 7.48 -1.16
N LEU A 273 10.82 8.32 -1.65
CA LEU A 273 10.50 8.47 -3.08
C LEU A 273 11.71 8.98 -3.87
N GLY A 274 12.50 9.92 -3.32
CA GLY A 274 13.74 10.39 -3.95
C GLY A 274 14.78 9.27 -4.10
N ILE A 275 14.95 8.44 -3.07
CA ILE A 275 15.83 7.27 -3.11
C ILE A 275 15.35 6.24 -4.14
N LEU A 276 14.04 5.97 -4.17
CA LEU A 276 13.42 5.08 -5.16
C LEU A 276 13.65 5.54 -6.59
N LEU A 277 13.44 6.85 -6.86
CA LEU A 277 13.66 7.41 -8.19
C LEU A 277 15.11 7.25 -8.65
N PHE A 278 16.05 7.50 -7.74
CA PHE A 278 17.48 7.29 -8.02
C PHE A 278 17.75 5.82 -8.34
N GLU A 279 17.24 4.89 -7.53
CA GLU A 279 17.46 3.45 -7.76
C GLU A 279 16.81 2.95 -9.05
N LEU A 280 15.63 3.42 -9.40
CA LEU A 280 14.98 3.11 -10.68
C LEU A 280 15.83 3.56 -11.89
N SER A 281 16.53 4.69 -11.75
CA SER A 281 17.36 5.24 -12.83
C SER A 281 18.73 4.60 -12.92
N HIS A 282 19.32 4.14 -11.78
CA HIS A 282 20.72 3.71 -11.72
C HIS A 282 20.87 2.21 -11.39
N GLY A 283 19.82 1.53 -10.90
CA GLY A 283 19.87 0.13 -10.49
C GLY A 283 20.47 -0.12 -9.11
N TYR A 284 20.80 0.93 -8.36
CA TYR A 284 21.34 0.89 -6.98
C TYR A 284 20.94 2.14 -6.21
N THR A 285 20.91 2.06 -4.88
CA THR A 285 20.61 3.21 -4.02
C THR A 285 21.81 4.17 -3.91
N PRO A 286 21.60 5.48 -3.72
CA PRO A 286 22.70 6.48 -3.69
C PRO A 286 23.68 6.26 -2.51
N PHE A 287 23.27 5.53 -1.50
CA PHE A 287 24.05 5.25 -0.28
C PHE A 287 24.57 3.79 -0.22
N ASN A 288 24.55 3.06 -1.34
CA ASN A 288 24.94 1.65 -1.40
C ASN A 288 26.49 1.49 -1.52
N LYS A 289 27.24 2.11 -0.64
CA LYS A 289 28.67 1.82 -0.52
C LYS A 289 28.87 0.65 0.43
N LYS A 290 29.42 -0.45 -0.08
CA LYS A 290 29.92 -1.55 0.75
C LYS A 290 31.19 -1.12 1.45
N TYR A 291 31.10 -0.85 2.75
CA TYR A 291 32.27 -0.69 3.59
C TYR A 291 32.64 -2.06 4.18
N ASN A 292 33.79 -2.63 3.76
CA ASN A 292 34.33 -3.90 4.25
C ASN A 292 33.32 -5.06 4.34
N GLY A 293 32.43 -5.18 3.34
CA GLY A 293 31.45 -6.28 3.27
C GLY A 293 30.28 -6.22 4.25
N LYS A 294 30.23 -5.25 5.14
CA LYS A 294 29.11 -5.04 6.08
C LYS A 294 28.44 -3.69 5.80
N LYS A 295 27.10 -3.67 5.75
CA LYS A 295 26.30 -2.44 5.78
C LYS A 295 26.40 -1.89 7.21
N ASN A 296 27.03 -0.73 7.36
CA ASN A 296 27.11 -0.06 8.66
C ASN A 296 26.17 1.15 8.62
N GLN A 297 25.19 1.16 9.52
CA GLN A 297 24.18 2.19 9.68
C GLN A 297 24.78 3.59 9.85
N ASP A 298 25.82 3.71 10.69
CA ASP A 298 26.51 4.98 10.95
C ASP A 298 27.20 5.54 9.70
N LEU A 299 27.69 4.66 8.83
CA LEU A 299 28.34 5.06 7.57
C LEU A 299 27.32 5.53 6.53
N VAL A 300 26.19 4.84 6.42
CA VAL A 300 25.05 5.28 5.57
C VAL A 300 24.59 6.66 6.03
N PHE A 301 24.39 6.86 7.32
CA PHE A 301 24.01 8.15 7.88
C PHE A 301 25.07 9.24 7.63
N LYS A 302 26.35 8.96 7.82
CA LYS A 302 27.44 9.92 7.53
C LYS A 302 27.46 10.33 6.06
N ASP A 303 27.26 9.39 5.13
CA ASP A 303 27.22 9.69 3.69
C ASP A 303 25.99 10.50 3.32
N MET A 304 24.82 10.20 3.88
CA MET A 304 23.61 11.02 3.75
C MET A 304 23.86 12.45 4.20
N MET A 305 24.45 12.63 5.39
CA MET A 305 24.73 13.97 5.93
C MET A 305 25.71 14.76 5.07
N LYS A 306 26.73 14.12 4.48
CA LYS A 306 27.65 14.78 3.54
C LYS A 306 26.90 15.31 2.31
N ILE A 307 26.02 14.49 1.69
CA ILE A 307 25.26 14.89 0.52
C ILE A 307 24.31 16.06 0.85
N ILE A 308 23.61 16.00 1.98
CA ILE A 308 22.73 17.07 2.44
C ILE A 308 23.50 18.38 2.63
N LEU A 309 24.72 18.30 3.22
CA LEU A 309 25.58 19.48 3.41
C LEU A 309 26.05 20.06 2.08
N ILE A 310 26.32 19.24 1.07
CA ILE A 310 26.67 19.69 -0.28
C ILE A 310 25.47 20.39 -0.93
N LEU A 311 24.28 19.78 -0.89
CA LEU A 311 23.07 20.36 -1.47
C LEU A 311 22.61 21.66 -0.80
N LYS A 312 22.93 21.90 0.47
CA LYS A 312 22.67 23.18 1.16
C LYS A 312 23.60 24.30 0.76
N LYS A 313 24.71 24.02 0.06
CA LYS A 313 25.68 25.02 -0.42
C LYS A 313 25.45 25.45 -1.86
N ILE A 314 24.53 24.79 -2.57
CA ILE A 314 24.05 25.14 -3.89
C ILE A 314 22.76 25.99 -3.76
#